data_5e25d707c6cd28faf0b6a5c4d639312c
#
_entry.id   5e25d707c6cd28faf0b6a5c4d639312c
#
_cell.length_a   1.000
_cell.length_b   1.000
_cell.length_c   1.000
_cell.angle_alpha   90.00
_cell.angle_beta   90.00
_cell.angle_gamma   90.00
#
_symmetry.space_group_name_H-M   'P 1'
#
loop_
_entity.id
_entity.type
_entity.pdbx_description
1 polymer ?
#
loop_
_entity_poly.entity_id
_entity_poly.type
_entity_poly.pdbx_seq_one_letter_code
_entity_poly.pdbx_strand_id
1 'polypeptide(L)'
;MSVKLGIAPIAWSNDDMPELGGETTLDQCLSEASKAGFIGIESGGKFPKRSEELLPQLDKYNLNLCSGWYGANLRKNTVVEEKKLLQEQLKLFQDCKSPCLVFAEVSGSIQGDEKRNLSSRPKLDKEDAKKFYSKISEMAKYL
;
A
#
# COMPACT_ATOMS: atom_id res chain seq x y z
N MET A 1 -8.17 -13.48 23.38
CA MET A 1 -8.12 -12.92 22.00
C MET A 1 -7.08 -13.71 21.21
N SER A 2 -7.43 -14.23 20.03
CA SER A 2 -6.45 -14.88 19.16
C SER A 2 -5.80 -13.81 18.27
N VAL A 3 -4.47 -13.88 18.12
CA VAL A 3 -3.73 -13.05 17.18
C VAL A 3 -4.08 -13.49 15.75
N LYS A 4 -4.33 -12.53 14.89
CA LYS A 4 -4.58 -12.74 13.47
C LYS A 4 -3.34 -12.29 12.68
N LEU A 5 -2.83 -13.15 11.81
CA LEU A 5 -1.63 -12.87 11.04
C LEU A 5 -1.97 -12.55 9.58
N GLY A 6 -1.39 -11.46 9.08
CA GLY A 6 -1.38 -11.10 7.66
C GLY A 6 0.04 -11.13 7.11
N ILE A 7 0.16 -11.19 5.78
CA ILE A 7 1.45 -11.20 5.08
C ILE A 7 1.44 -10.21 3.92
N ALA A 8 2.57 -9.59 3.63
CA ALA A 8 2.75 -8.77 2.45
C ALA A 8 3.19 -9.62 1.24
N PRO A 9 2.71 -9.34 0.01
CA PRO A 9 3.07 -10.10 -1.20
C PRO A 9 4.54 -9.96 -1.58
N ILE A 10 5.28 -9.05 -0.99
CA ILE A 10 6.72 -8.88 -1.16
C ILE A 10 7.52 -10.16 -0.82
N ALA A 11 6.92 -11.09 -0.07
CA ALA A 11 7.50 -12.41 0.17
C ALA A 11 7.63 -13.27 -1.11
N TRP A 12 6.85 -12.97 -2.15
CA TRP A 12 6.82 -13.69 -3.42
C TRP A 12 7.26 -12.86 -4.61
N SER A 13 6.98 -11.55 -4.61
CA SER A 13 7.32 -10.66 -5.71
C SER A 13 7.55 -9.25 -5.18
N ASN A 14 8.46 -8.53 -5.83
CA ASN A 14 8.82 -7.18 -5.42
C ASN A 14 8.31 -6.16 -6.46
N ASP A 15 7.44 -5.24 -6.05
CA ASP A 15 6.89 -4.22 -6.94
C ASP A 15 7.94 -3.17 -7.35
N ASP A 16 8.98 -2.95 -6.52
CA ASP A 16 10.09 -2.03 -6.79
C ASP A 16 11.21 -2.67 -7.62
N MET A 17 11.32 -3.99 -7.60
CA MET A 17 12.28 -4.80 -8.36
C MET A 17 11.55 -5.95 -9.05
N PRO A 18 10.85 -5.68 -10.18
CA PRO A 18 9.96 -6.65 -10.83
C PRO A 18 10.65 -7.94 -11.31
N GLU A 19 11.96 -7.94 -11.46
CA GLU A 19 12.78 -9.12 -11.76
C GLU A 19 12.82 -10.12 -10.59
N LEU A 20 12.49 -9.70 -9.38
CA LEU A 20 12.40 -10.57 -8.22
C LEU A 20 10.98 -11.10 -8.04
N GLY A 21 10.73 -12.29 -8.53
CA GLY A 21 9.44 -12.98 -8.44
C GLY A 21 8.36 -12.42 -9.36
N GLY A 22 8.75 -11.74 -10.45
CA GLY A 22 7.79 -11.19 -11.42
C GLY A 22 6.90 -12.23 -12.07
N GLU A 23 7.40 -13.45 -12.24
CA GLU A 23 6.71 -14.63 -12.78
C GLU A 23 5.69 -15.24 -11.80
N THR A 24 5.82 -14.98 -10.49
CA THR A 24 4.90 -15.53 -9.48
C THR A 24 3.52 -14.92 -9.64
N THR A 25 2.52 -15.75 -9.83
CA THR A 25 1.15 -15.29 -10.04
C THR A 25 0.48 -14.86 -8.73
N LEU A 26 -0.53 -13.99 -8.80
CA LEU A 26 -1.34 -13.64 -7.62
C LEU A 26 -2.01 -14.88 -7.01
N ASP A 27 -2.51 -15.80 -7.85
CA ASP A 27 -3.14 -17.04 -7.41
C ASP A 27 -2.18 -17.90 -6.58
N GLN A 28 -0.91 -17.98 -6.97
CA GLN A 28 0.13 -18.67 -6.19
C GLN A 28 0.37 -17.97 -4.85
N CYS A 29 0.54 -16.65 -4.83
CA CYS A 29 0.74 -15.90 -3.59
C CYS A 29 -0.40 -16.14 -2.59
N LEU A 30 -1.66 -16.05 -3.06
CA LEU A 30 -2.83 -16.27 -2.23
C LEU A 30 -2.92 -17.71 -1.71
N SER A 31 -2.67 -18.70 -2.59
CA SER A 31 -2.68 -20.11 -2.22
C SER A 31 -1.64 -20.43 -1.14
N GLU A 32 -0.41 -19.95 -1.32
CA GLU A 32 0.68 -20.23 -0.39
C GLU A 32 0.51 -19.47 0.93
N ALA A 33 0.03 -18.22 0.91
CA ALA A 33 -0.31 -17.46 2.12
C ALA A 33 -1.36 -18.20 2.96
N SER A 34 -2.42 -18.68 2.33
CA SER A 34 -3.47 -19.48 3.00
C SER A 34 -2.92 -20.79 3.58
N LYS A 35 -2.14 -21.53 2.81
CA LYS A 35 -1.50 -22.78 3.27
C LYS A 35 -0.53 -22.56 4.44
N ALA A 36 0.14 -21.42 4.48
CA ALA A 36 1.03 -21.06 5.59
C ALA A 36 0.26 -20.61 6.86
N GLY A 37 -1.06 -20.53 6.80
CA GLY A 37 -1.93 -20.19 7.95
C GLY A 37 -2.18 -18.69 8.15
N PHE A 38 -1.83 -17.85 7.18
CA PHE A 38 -2.23 -16.46 7.21
C PHE A 38 -3.72 -16.33 6.90
N ILE A 39 -4.37 -15.36 7.51
CA ILE A 39 -5.80 -15.04 7.31
C ILE A 39 -6.01 -13.71 6.61
N GLY A 40 -4.94 -12.96 6.37
CA GLY A 40 -4.95 -11.70 5.66
C GLY A 40 -3.74 -11.54 4.77
N ILE A 41 -3.90 -10.72 3.74
CA ILE A 41 -2.82 -10.35 2.84
C ILE A 41 -2.89 -8.85 2.54
N GLU A 42 -1.74 -8.21 2.42
CA GLU A 42 -1.62 -6.83 1.98
C GLU A 42 -1.77 -6.75 0.45
N SER A 43 -2.38 -5.68 -0.07
CA SER A 43 -2.44 -5.47 -1.52
C SER A 43 -1.07 -5.08 -2.08
N GLY A 44 -0.79 -5.54 -3.30
CA GLY A 44 0.40 -5.19 -4.07
C GLY A 44 0.06 -4.92 -5.54
N GLY A 45 1.06 -4.70 -6.36
CA GLY A 45 0.92 -4.31 -7.76
C GLY A 45 0.14 -5.31 -8.63
N LYS A 46 0.18 -6.59 -8.28
CA LYS A 46 -0.55 -7.66 -8.99
C LYS A 46 -2.04 -7.77 -8.64
N PHE A 47 -2.49 -7.04 -7.61
CA PHE A 47 -3.87 -7.13 -7.13
C PHE A 47 -4.83 -6.33 -8.01
N PRO A 48 -6.03 -6.87 -8.31
CA PRO A 48 -7.11 -6.10 -8.94
C PRO A 48 -7.40 -4.81 -8.18
N LYS A 49 -7.72 -3.77 -8.93
CA LYS A 49 -8.03 -2.45 -8.35
C LYS A 49 -9.50 -2.26 -8.04
N ARG A 50 -10.35 -3.23 -8.37
CA ARG A 50 -11.78 -3.23 -8.12
C ARG A 50 -12.17 -4.38 -7.20
N SER A 51 -13.05 -4.11 -6.26
CA SER A 51 -13.49 -5.08 -5.25
C SER A 51 -14.20 -6.28 -5.87
N GLU A 52 -14.96 -6.07 -6.96
CA GLU A 52 -15.67 -7.13 -7.66
C GLU A 52 -14.73 -8.18 -8.27
N GLU A 53 -13.50 -7.79 -8.59
CA GLU A 53 -12.47 -8.68 -9.14
C GLU A 53 -11.59 -9.29 -8.03
N LEU A 54 -11.37 -8.55 -6.95
CA LEU A 54 -10.48 -8.96 -5.86
C LEU A 54 -11.16 -9.91 -4.87
N LEU A 55 -12.38 -9.59 -4.43
CA LEU A 55 -13.06 -10.38 -3.40
C LEU A 55 -13.21 -11.86 -3.75
N PRO A 56 -13.63 -12.26 -4.99
CA PRO A 56 -13.71 -13.67 -5.34
C PRO A 56 -12.35 -14.41 -5.25
N GLN A 57 -11.24 -13.70 -5.54
CA GLN A 57 -9.90 -14.29 -5.45
C GLN A 57 -9.47 -14.48 -3.99
N LEU A 58 -9.77 -13.54 -3.12
CA LEU A 58 -9.50 -13.65 -1.68
C LEU A 58 -10.36 -14.74 -1.04
N ASP A 59 -11.65 -14.78 -1.37
CA ASP A 59 -12.61 -15.77 -0.84
C ASP A 59 -12.20 -17.19 -1.20
N LYS A 60 -11.71 -17.42 -2.42
CA LYS A 60 -11.20 -18.72 -2.87
C LYS A 60 -10.16 -19.32 -1.90
N TYR A 61 -9.40 -18.48 -1.23
CA TYR A 61 -8.33 -18.88 -0.32
C TYR A 61 -8.60 -18.56 1.15
N ASN A 62 -9.81 -18.13 1.49
CA ASN A 62 -10.20 -17.70 2.84
C ASN A 62 -9.28 -16.60 3.40
N LEU A 63 -8.85 -15.68 2.56
CA LEU A 63 -8.04 -14.54 2.94
C LEU A 63 -8.86 -13.26 2.98
N ASN A 64 -8.43 -12.30 3.79
CA ASN A 64 -8.96 -10.95 3.83
C ASN A 64 -7.91 -9.96 3.34
N LEU A 65 -8.33 -8.85 2.73
CA LEU A 65 -7.46 -7.71 2.51
C LEU A 65 -7.19 -7.05 3.87
N CYS A 66 -5.96 -7.09 4.36
CA CYS A 66 -5.65 -6.56 5.70
C CYS A 66 -4.97 -5.19 5.68
N SER A 67 -4.34 -4.80 4.56
CA SER A 67 -3.72 -3.49 4.35
C SER A 67 -3.36 -3.28 2.89
N GLY A 68 -2.75 -2.13 2.59
CA GLY A 68 -2.10 -1.85 1.32
C GLY A 68 -1.45 -0.48 1.33
N TRP A 69 -0.47 -0.32 0.49
CA TRP A 69 0.33 0.88 0.37
C TRP A 69 -0.34 1.95 -0.50
N TYR A 70 -0.30 3.20 -0.03
CA TYR A 70 -0.64 4.38 -0.82
C TYR A 70 0.51 5.39 -0.80
N GLY A 71 1.07 5.70 -1.96
CA GLY A 71 2.13 6.69 -2.13
C GLY A 71 1.56 8.07 -2.40
N ALA A 72 1.50 8.90 -1.36
CA ALA A 72 0.99 10.27 -1.43
C ALA A 72 2.06 11.28 -1.88
N ASN A 73 1.62 12.39 -2.46
CA ASN A 73 2.45 13.52 -2.85
C ASN A 73 2.03 14.82 -2.15
N LEU A 74 1.77 14.78 -0.85
CA LEU A 74 1.27 15.93 -0.07
C LEU A 74 2.21 17.15 -0.05
N ARG A 75 3.50 16.96 -0.31
CA ARG A 75 4.43 18.09 -0.45
C ARG A 75 4.19 18.88 -1.75
N LYS A 76 3.66 18.22 -2.78
CA LYS A 76 3.36 18.82 -4.09
C LYS A 76 1.88 19.16 -4.21
N ASN A 77 1.01 18.27 -3.80
CA ASN A 77 -0.43 18.38 -3.92
C ASN A 77 -1.06 19.13 -2.74
N THR A 78 -2.21 19.70 -2.95
CA THR A 78 -3.11 20.10 -1.88
C THR A 78 -3.79 18.87 -1.27
N VAL A 79 -4.32 18.99 -0.07
CA VAL A 79 -5.09 17.91 0.57
C VAL A 79 -6.33 17.53 -0.26
N VAL A 80 -6.97 18.52 -0.92
CA VAL A 80 -8.14 18.28 -1.77
C VAL A 80 -7.78 17.43 -3.00
N GLU A 81 -6.65 17.72 -3.63
CA GLU A 81 -6.14 16.94 -4.76
C GLU A 81 -5.78 15.53 -4.33
N GLU A 82 -5.08 15.38 -3.20
CA GLU A 82 -4.66 14.08 -2.69
C GLU A 82 -5.86 13.21 -2.29
N LYS A 83 -6.89 13.79 -1.68
CA LYS A 83 -8.16 13.10 -1.40
C LYS A 83 -8.82 12.54 -2.66
N LYS A 84 -8.79 13.31 -3.76
CA LYS A 84 -9.34 12.83 -5.05
C LYS A 84 -8.54 11.66 -5.62
N LEU A 85 -7.20 11.73 -5.56
CA LEU A 85 -6.33 10.66 -6.07
C LEU A 85 -6.49 9.36 -5.27
N LEU A 86 -6.74 9.48 -3.98
CA LEU A 86 -6.90 8.33 -3.09
C LEU A 86 -8.27 7.62 -3.24
N GLN A 87 -9.28 8.26 -3.82
CA GLN A 87 -10.69 7.79 -3.78
C GLN A 87 -10.88 6.35 -4.26
N GLU A 88 -10.27 5.97 -5.38
CA GLU A 88 -10.45 4.63 -5.95
C GLU A 88 -9.88 3.55 -5.02
N GLN A 89 -8.69 3.79 -4.47
CA GLN A 89 -8.07 2.86 -3.54
C GLN A 89 -8.79 2.81 -2.21
N LEU A 90 -9.25 3.95 -1.71
CA LEU A 90 -10.04 4.02 -0.49
C LEU A 90 -11.37 3.25 -0.63
N LYS A 91 -12.04 3.39 -1.79
CA LYS A 91 -13.23 2.62 -2.09
C LYS A 91 -12.96 1.12 -2.09
N LEU A 92 -11.89 0.67 -2.77
CA LEU A 92 -11.48 -0.73 -2.75
C LEU A 92 -11.31 -1.25 -1.31
N PHE A 93 -10.64 -0.47 -0.45
CA PHE A 93 -10.38 -0.86 0.93
C PHE A 93 -11.66 -0.92 1.77
N GLN A 94 -12.57 0.06 1.59
CA GLN A 94 -13.88 0.06 2.24
C GLN A 94 -14.72 -1.15 1.81
N ASP A 95 -14.79 -1.42 0.51
CA ASP A 95 -15.55 -2.55 -0.03
C ASP A 95 -14.98 -3.90 0.47
N CYS A 96 -13.66 -4.03 0.54
CA CYS A 96 -12.98 -5.20 1.08
C CYS A 96 -12.92 -5.23 2.63
N LYS A 97 -13.44 -4.21 3.31
CA LYS A 97 -13.40 -4.06 4.77
C LYS A 97 -11.97 -4.15 5.34
N SER A 98 -10.99 -3.62 4.60
CA SER A 98 -9.61 -3.56 5.06
C SER A 98 -9.50 -2.65 6.28
N PRO A 99 -8.87 -3.12 7.37
CA PRO A 99 -8.79 -2.34 8.61
C PRO A 99 -7.72 -1.25 8.59
N CYS A 100 -6.84 -1.25 7.58
CA CYS A 100 -5.64 -0.41 7.59
C CYS A 100 -5.27 0.03 6.16
N LEU A 101 -4.80 1.28 6.04
CA LEU A 101 -4.11 1.84 4.89
C LEU A 101 -2.72 2.27 5.31
N VAL A 102 -1.68 1.81 4.62
CA VAL A 102 -0.30 2.28 4.82
C VAL A 102 -0.09 3.52 3.96
N PHE A 103 -0.15 4.69 4.60
CA PHE A 103 -0.03 5.99 3.93
C PHE A 103 1.41 6.50 4.00
N ALA A 104 2.06 6.70 2.86
CA ALA A 104 3.43 7.17 2.79
C ALA A 104 3.57 8.41 1.90
N GLU A 105 4.33 9.41 2.35
CA GLU A 105 4.73 10.56 1.54
C GLU A 105 5.92 10.18 0.65
N VAL A 106 5.75 10.23 -0.66
CA VAL A 106 6.76 9.80 -1.64
C VAL A 106 7.33 10.95 -2.50
N SER A 107 6.91 12.20 -2.27
CA SER A 107 7.39 13.34 -3.04
C SER A 107 8.90 13.54 -2.89
N GLY A 108 9.61 13.41 -4.00
CA GLY A 108 11.06 13.54 -4.03
C GLY A 108 11.81 12.35 -3.44
N SER A 109 11.13 11.20 -3.26
CA SER A 109 11.81 9.93 -2.96
C SER A 109 12.90 9.67 -3.99
N ILE A 110 14.02 9.10 -3.51
CA ILE A 110 15.13 8.63 -4.35
C ILE A 110 15.03 7.11 -4.61
N GLN A 111 13.99 6.48 -4.12
CA GLN A 111 13.72 5.07 -4.36
C GLN A 111 13.56 4.83 -5.88
N GLY A 112 14.17 3.76 -6.38
CA GLY A 112 14.21 3.47 -7.81
C GLY A 112 15.32 4.19 -8.60
N ASP A 113 16.13 5.04 -7.98
CA ASP A 113 17.33 5.63 -8.59
C ASP A 113 18.59 5.03 -7.96
N GLU A 114 19.02 3.90 -8.50
CA GLU A 114 20.20 3.15 -8.02
C GLU A 114 21.51 3.94 -8.05
N LYS A 115 21.57 5.03 -8.84
CA LYS A 115 22.75 5.88 -8.94
C LYS A 115 22.84 6.89 -7.81
N ARG A 116 21.80 7.05 -7.02
CA ARG A 116 21.78 8.00 -5.90
C ARG A 116 22.25 7.37 -4.59
N ASN A 117 23.14 8.08 -3.92
CA ASN A 117 23.55 7.69 -2.57
C ASN A 117 22.38 7.86 -1.58
N LEU A 118 22.27 6.96 -0.61
CA LEU A 118 21.26 7.04 0.46
C LEU A 118 21.34 8.36 1.26
N SER A 119 22.54 8.95 1.35
CA SER A 119 22.75 10.25 1.99
C SER A 119 22.09 11.42 1.27
N SER A 120 21.68 11.23 -0.01
CA SER A 120 20.98 12.25 -0.80
C SER A 120 19.45 12.25 -0.59
N ARG A 121 18.94 11.48 0.38
CA ARG A 121 17.52 11.53 0.77
C ARG A 121 17.07 12.96 1.04
N PRO A 122 15.91 13.38 0.52
CA PRO A 122 15.39 14.70 0.80
C PRO A 122 15.17 14.88 2.31
N LYS A 123 15.53 16.06 2.81
CA LYS A 123 15.27 16.46 4.19
C LYS A 123 14.31 17.63 4.19
N LEU A 124 13.35 17.60 5.09
CA LEU A 124 12.45 18.73 5.32
C LEU A 124 13.13 19.73 6.25
N ASP A 125 13.07 21.02 5.91
CA ASP A 125 13.33 22.06 6.90
C ASP A 125 12.15 22.19 7.88
N LYS A 126 12.31 23.03 8.91
CA LYS A 126 11.29 23.16 9.96
C LYS A 126 9.96 23.71 9.47
N GLU A 127 9.98 24.62 8.49
CA GLU A 127 8.77 25.25 7.95
C GLU A 127 8.02 24.27 7.04
N ASP A 128 8.72 23.57 6.16
CA ASP A 128 8.14 22.54 5.32
C ASP A 128 7.62 21.36 6.14
N ALA A 129 8.31 20.98 7.22
CA ALA A 129 7.84 19.95 8.14
C ALA A 129 6.50 20.35 8.80
N LYS A 130 6.35 21.58 9.27
CA LYS A 130 5.07 22.06 9.86
C LYS A 130 3.92 22.01 8.85
N LYS A 131 4.17 22.50 7.62
CA LYS A 131 3.16 22.45 6.54
C LYS A 131 2.76 21.01 6.23
N PHE A 132 3.75 20.11 6.14
CA PHE A 132 3.51 18.69 5.90
C PHE A 132 2.71 18.06 7.05
N TYR A 133 3.06 18.29 8.31
CA TYR A 133 2.33 17.76 9.46
C TYR A 133 0.88 18.25 9.52
N SER A 134 0.60 19.47 9.12
CA SER A 134 -0.78 19.96 9.00
C SER A 134 -1.57 19.16 7.95
N LYS A 135 -1.01 18.97 6.76
CA LYS A 135 -1.64 18.20 5.69
C LYS A 135 -1.85 16.73 6.05
N ILE A 136 -0.85 16.07 6.65
CA ILE A 136 -0.97 14.66 7.05
C ILE A 136 -2.02 14.48 8.14
N SER A 137 -2.11 15.44 9.09
CA SER A 137 -3.14 15.41 10.14
C SER A 137 -4.55 15.58 9.56
N GLU A 138 -4.71 16.37 8.50
CA GLU A 138 -5.99 16.51 7.81
C GLU A 138 -6.34 15.23 7.02
N MET A 139 -5.36 14.60 6.37
CA MET A 139 -5.58 13.31 5.69
C MET A 139 -5.95 12.22 6.69
N ALA A 140 -5.27 12.13 7.84
CA ALA A 140 -5.56 11.13 8.88
C ALA A 140 -6.97 11.26 9.49
N LYS A 141 -7.57 12.45 9.47
CA LYS A 141 -8.96 12.65 9.89
C LYS A 141 -9.97 12.27 8.80
N TYR A 142 -9.53 12.24 7.57
CA TYR A 142 -10.36 11.89 6.43
C TYR A 142 -10.45 10.38 6.23
N LEU A 143 -9.37 9.65 6.53
CA LEU A 143 -9.26 8.19 6.47
C LEU A 143 -9.97 7.51 7.63
#